data_302680734b64e3c73b3381a168e916d6
#
_entry.id   302680734b64e3c73b3381a168e916d6
#
_cell.length_a   1.000
_cell.length_b   1.000
_cell.length_c   1.000
_cell.angle_alpha   90.00
_cell.angle_beta   90.00
_cell.angle_gamma   90.00
#
_symmetry.space_group_name_H-M   'P 1'
#
loop_
_entity.id
_entity.type
_entity.pdbx_description
1 polymer ?
#
loop_
_entity_poly.entity_id
_entity_poly.type
_entity_poly.pdbx_seq_one_letter_code
_entity_poly.pdbx_strand_id
1 'polypeptide(L)'
;VWSQQARYFRDEEDVQSPDMQALFVRDLCKFLADLRDDGHNVVLGMDANDDVRNGKVTNALMDIGIYEAVISNHGGESVPATCATNKQRKPIDSIWTSPGLKVLRCGFLPFHDVFGFQSDHRLIWADICNEDLLSHRPQHVYRAPRSKARSNDPCLREKFIQRCLEKYGAEDVINDFQTLSSFCQAAQDGDDNMRDQISFLHDSFSTKIE
;
A
#
# COMPACT_ATOMS: atom_id res chain seq x y z
N VAL A 1 27.97 -4.83 7.01
CA VAL A 1 27.02 -4.31 8.00
C VAL A 1 27.05 -5.14 9.27
N TRP A 2 26.71 -6.44 9.26
CA TRP A 2 26.67 -7.32 10.45
C TRP A 2 27.96 -7.34 11.25
N SER A 3 29.13 -7.42 10.59
CA SER A 3 30.44 -7.41 11.28
C SER A 3 30.75 -6.09 11.96
N GLN A 4 30.30 -4.96 11.40
CA GLN A 4 30.45 -3.65 12.00
C GLN A 4 29.55 -3.49 13.22
N GLN A 5 28.30 -3.93 13.13
CA GLN A 5 27.36 -3.93 14.26
C GLN A 5 27.85 -4.86 15.38
N ALA A 6 28.30 -6.08 15.02
CA ALA A 6 28.85 -7.00 16.03
C ALA A 6 30.09 -6.45 16.74
N ARG A 7 30.91 -5.63 16.05
CA ARG A 7 32.01 -4.92 16.69
C ARG A 7 31.50 -3.87 17.65
N TYR A 8 30.52 -3.03 17.24
CA TYR A 8 29.90 -2.02 18.08
C TYR A 8 29.39 -2.62 19.39
N PHE A 9 28.60 -3.71 19.32
CA PHE A 9 28.06 -4.36 20.52
C PHE A 9 29.12 -4.94 21.44
N ARG A 10 30.28 -5.41 20.90
CA ARG A 10 31.39 -5.88 21.71
C ARG A 10 32.14 -4.71 22.37
N ASP A 11 32.38 -3.64 21.63
CA ASP A 11 33.26 -2.56 22.05
C ASP A 11 32.51 -1.57 22.95
N GLU A 12 31.22 -1.31 22.70
CA GLU A 12 30.45 -0.30 23.43
C GLU A 12 29.44 -0.88 24.44
N GLU A 13 28.95 -2.11 24.23
CA GLU A 13 27.96 -2.75 25.13
C GLU A 13 28.53 -3.97 25.87
N ASP A 14 29.81 -4.28 25.72
CA ASP A 14 30.51 -5.44 26.33
C ASP A 14 29.87 -6.79 26.10
N VAL A 15 29.19 -6.97 24.93
CA VAL A 15 28.55 -8.22 24.53
C VAL A 15 29.56 -9.09 23.79
N GLN A 16 30.19 -10.03 24.46
CA GLN A 16 31.31 -10.84 23.93
C GLN A 16 30.91 -11.71 22.71
N SER A 17 29.69 -12.22 22.67
CA SER A 17 29.16 -13.04 21.57
C SER A 17 27.77 -12.57 21.16
N PRO A 18 27.65 -11.46 20.38
CA PRO A 18 26.37 -10.84 20.05
C PRO A 18 25.54 -11.71 19.11
N ASP A 19 24.36 -12.13 19.56
CA ASP A 19 23.28 -12.58 18.67
C ASP A 19 22.64 -11.35 17.99
N MET A 20 23.06 -11.09 16.77
CA MET A 20 22.68 -9.87 16.05
C MET A 20 21.17 -9.81 15.79
N GLN A 21 20.50 -10.95 15.62
CA GLN A 21 19.06 -10.99 15.42
C GLN A 21 18.34 -10.62 16.73
N ALA A 22 18.75 -11.21 17.84
CA ALA A 22 18.16 -10.89 19.14
C ALA A 22 18.38 -9.42 19.53
N LEU A 23 19.57 -8.87 19.25
CA LEU A 23 19.88 -7.46 19.51
C LEU A 23 19.09 -6.52 18.63
N PHE A 24 18.94 -6.85 17.34
CA PHE A 24 18.07 -6.08 16.43
C PHE A 24 16.62 -6.06 16.93
N VAL A 25 16.07 -7.21 17.33
CA VAL A 25 14.69 -7.29 17.85
C VAL A 25 14.55 -6.47 19.14
N ARG A 26 15.52 -6.57 20.04
CA ARG A 26 15.57 -5.75 21.29
C ARG A 26 15.50 -4.25 20.98
N ASP A 27 16.37 -3.80 20.09
CA ASP A 27 16.47 -2.37 19.77
C ASP A 27 15.25 -1.87 19.00
N LEU A 28 14.72 -2.69 18.09
CA LEU A 28 13.45 -2.41 17.39
C LEU A 28 12.30 -2.28 18.40
N CYS A 29 12.13 -3.24 19.30
CA CYS A 29 11.08 -3.20 20.31
C CYS A 29 11.20 -1.97 21.21
N LYS A 30 12.42 -1.63 21.64
CA LYS A 30 12.66 -0.42 22.42
C LYS A 30 12.24 0.83 21.66
N PHE A 31 12.70 0.98 20.42
CA PHE A 31 12.34 2.12 19.57
C PHE A 31 10.83 2.26 19.38
N LEU A 32 10.14 1.15 19.11
CA LEU A 32 8.69 1.16 18.91
C LEU A 32 7.92 1.45 20.21
N ALA A 33 8.43 0.98 21.36
CA ALA A 33 7.86 1.30 22.65
C ALA A 33 8.01 2.80 22.94
N ASP A 34 9.20 3.37 22.75
CA ASP A 34 9.48 4.79 22.93
C ASP A 34 8.52 5.64 22.06
N LEU A 35 8.32 5.29 20.79
CA LEU A 35 7.35 5.98 19.91
C LEU A 35 5.91 5.92 20.43
N ARG A 36 5.50 4.79 20.98
CA ARG A 36 4.15 4.65 21.56
C ARG A 36 3.99 5.44 22.85
N ASP A 37 5.01 5.46 23.69
CA ASP A 37 5.02 6.25 24.93
C ASP A 37 4.95 7.75 24.62
N ASP A 38 5.54 8.18 23.51
CA ASP A 38 5.39 9.54 22.95
C ASP A 38 4.01 9.80 22.30
N GLY A 39 3.11 8.81 22.32
CA GLY A 39 1.74 8.93 21.78
C GLY A 39 1.61 8.75 20.27
N HIS A 40 2.63 8.17 19.62
CA HIS A 40 2.56 7.87 18.18
C HIS A 40 1.80 6.57 17.90
N ASN A 41 1.02 6.58 16.84
CA ASN A 41 0.52 5.37 16.22
C ASN A 41 1.57 4.78 15.29
N VAL A 42 1.75 3.46 15.36
CA VAL A 42 2.81 2.74 14.62
C VAL A 42 2.19 1.84 13.56
N VAL A 43 2.71 1.93 12.34
CA VAL A 43 2.52 0.95 11.27
C VAL A 43 3.90 0.49 10.82
N LEU A 44 4.18 -0.79 10.94
CA LEU A 44 5.46 -1.39 10.58
C LEU A 44 5.25 -2.46 9.50
N GLY A 45 5.81 -2.27 8.31
CA GLY A 45 5.93 -3.32 7.29
C GLY A 45 7.33 -3.94 7.37
N MET A 46 7.42 -5.26 7.43
CA MET A 46 8.71 -5.93 7.61
C MET A 46 8.72 -7.34 7.02
N ASP A 47 9.81 -7.70 6.33
CA ASP A 47 10.26 -9.09 6.20
C ASP A 47 11.02 -9.46 7.49
N ALA A 48 10.37 -10.25 8.33
CA ALA A 48 10.94 -10.66 9.61
C ALA A 48 11.94 -11.82 9.48
N ASN A 49 11.96 -12.50 8.32
CA ASN A 49 12.66 -13.79 8.14
C ASN A 49 12.34 -14.82 9.25
N ASP A 50 11.20 -14.67 9.89
CA ASP A 50 10.72 -15.51 10.99
C ASP A 50 9.22 -15.77 10.79
N ASP A 51 8.69 -16.83 11.41
CA ASP A 51 7.27 -17.16 11.27
C ASP A 51 6.40 -16.12 11.98
N VAL A 52 5.67 -15.34 11.21
CA VAL A 52 4.83 -14.25 11.76
C VAL A 52 3.68 -14.75 12.64
N ARG A 53 3.40 -16.05 12.68
CA ARG A 53 2.35 -16.63 13.52
C ARG A 53 2.81 -16.87 14.97
N ASN A 54 4.08 -17.26 15.16
CA ASN A 54 4.60 -17.68 16.46
C ASN A 54 6.12 -17.54 16.59
N GLY A 55 6.77 -16.79 15.71
CA GLY A 55 8.21 -16.59 15.74
C GLY A 55 8.68 -15.67 16.88
N LYS A 56 9.98 -15.57 17.05
CA LYS A 56 10.59 -14.75 18.09
C LYS A 56 10.28 -13.26 17.92
N VAL A 57 10.31 -12.80 16.67
CA VAL A 57 9.97 -11.41 16.32
C VAL A 57 8.51 -11.11 16.66
N THR A 58 7.60 -12.02 16.30
CA THR A 58 6.18 -11.90 16.62
C THR A 58 5.95 -11.78 18.11
N ASN A 59 6.51 -12.69 18.89
CA ASN A 59 6.33 -12.68 20.34
C ASN A 59 6.86 -11.38 20.96
N ALA A 60 8.04 -10.93 20.55
CA ALA A 60 8.62 -9.70 21.06
C ALA A 60 7.79 -8.45 20.70
N LEU A 61 7.22 -8.36 19.51
CA LEU A 61 6.33 -7.27 19.12
C LEU A 61 5.00 -7.31 19.86
N MET A 62 4.44 -8.50 20.07
CA MET A 62 3.21 -8.67 20.87
C MET A 62 3.41 -8.28 22.32
N ASP A 63 4.57 -8.58 22.92
CA ASP A 63 4.92 -8.22 24.31
C ASP A 63 4.91 -6.70 24.51
N ILE A 64 5.26 -5.92 23.49
CA ILE A 64 5.15 -4.46 23.51
C ILE A 64 3.81 -3.94 22.98
N GLY A 65 2.82 -4.82 22.73
CA GLY A 65 1.47 -4.47 22.31
C GLY A 65 1.39 -3.99 20.85
N ILE A 66 2.21 -4.51 19.96
CA ILE A 66 2.12 -4.32 18.52
C ILE A 66 1.69 -5.63 17.88
N TYR A 67 0.62 -5.61 17.09
CA TYR A 67 -0.06 -6.80 16.61
C TYR A 67 0.00 -6.91 15.09
N GLU A 68 0.11 -8.14 14.61
CA GLU A 68 0.08 -8.45 13.19
C GLU A 68 -1.34 -8.25 12.63
N ALA A 69 -1.45 -7.49 11.55
CA ALA A 69 -2.73 -7.02 11.03
C ALA A 69 -3.60 -8.16 10.47
N VAL A 70 -3.02 -9.10 9.71
CA VAL A 70 -3.79 -10.17 9.06
C VAL A 70 -4.22 -11.23 10.09
N ILE A 71 -3.31 -11.61 11.00
CA ILE A 71 -3.62 -12.57 12.07
C ILE A 71 -4.73 -12.04 12.98
N SER A 72 -4.65 -10.75 13.32
CA SER A 72 -5.64 -10.09 14.17
C SER A 72 -7.03 -10.05 13.54
N ASN A 73 -7.12 -9.94 12.21
CA ASN A 73 -8.39 -9.84 11.48
C ASN A 73 -8.95 -11.20 11.01
N HIS A 74 -8.08 -12.15 10.65
CA HIS A 74 -8.48 -13.39 9.97
C HIS A 74 -8.08 -14.67 10.68
N GLY A 75 -7.27 -14.59 11.74
CA GLY A 75 -6.69 -15.73 12.44
C GLY A 75 -5.42 -16.27 11.77
N GLY A 76 -4.54 -16.86 12.56
CA GLY A 76 -3.22 -17.31 12.12
C GLY A 76 -3.22 -18.44 11.10
N GLU A 77 -4.27 -19.29 11.08
CA GLU A 77 -4.37 -20.42 10.14
C GLU A 77 -4.59 -19.97 8.69
N SER A 78 -5.15 -18.80 8.48
CA SER A 78 -5.46 -18.24 7.17
C SER A 78 -4.27 -17.52 6.50
N VAL A 79 -3.13 -17.37 7.19
CA VAL A 79 -1.97 -16.64 6.68
C VAL A 79 -1.13 -17.55 5.78
N PRO A 80 -1.08 -17.27 4.46
CA PRO A 80 -0.33 -18.10 3.52
C PRO A 80 1.17 -17.82 3.60
N ALA A 81 1.99 -18.70 3.01
CA ALA A 81 3.41 -18.42 2.80
C ALA A 81 3.58 -17.12 1.98
N THR A 82 4.44 -16.23 2.44
CA THR A 82 4.66 -14.93 1.81
C THR A 82 5.88 -14.89 0.88
N CYS A 83 6.78 -15.87 1.01
CA CYS A 83 7.95 -16.02 0.13
C CYS A 83 7.91 -17.35 -0.61
N ALA A 84 7.99 -17.30 -1.95
CA ALA A 84 7.93 -18.50 -2.82
C ALA A 84 9.16 -19.39 -2.70
N THR A 85 10.32 -18.80 -2.44
CA THR A 85 11.61 -19.49 -2.31
C THR A 85 11.84 -20.04 -0.90
N ASN A 86 11.01 -19.67 0.07
CA ASN A 86 11.10 -20.17 1.44
C ASN A 86 10.68 -21.65 1.49
N LYS A 87 11.65 -22.53 1.69
CA LYS A 87 11.46 -24.00 1.75
C LYS A 87 10.47 -24.43 2.84
N GLN A 88 10.36 -23.67 3.91
CA GLN A 88 9.46 -23.97 5.03
C GLN A 88 8.02 -23.52 4.78
N ARG A 89 7.76 -22.80 3.69
CA ARG A 89 6.43 -22.25 3.33
C ARG A 89 5.76 -21.49 4.48
N LYS A 90 6.57 -20.76 5.26
CA LYS A 90 6.07 -19.93 6.35
C LYS A 90 5.78 -18.53 5.86
N PRO A 91 4.81 -17.82 6.45
CA PRO A 91 4.69 -16.38 6.29
C PRO A 91 5.84 -15.71 7.05
N ILE A 92 6.65 -14.91 6.35
CA ILE A 92 7.79 -14.19 6.92
C ILE A 92 7.67 -12.69 6.77
N ASP A 93 6.76 -12.24 5.91
CA ASP A 93 6.45 -10.84 5.67
C ASP A 93 5.13 -10.47 6.34
N SER A 94 5.04 -9.24 6.85
CA SER A 94 3.87 -8.82 7.59
C SER A 94 3.73 -7.31 7.74
N ILE A 95 2.51 -6.87 8.07
CA ILE A 95 2.19 -5.51 8.51
C ILE A 95 1.75 -5.58 9.97
N TRP A 96 2.39 -4.77 10.81
CA TRP A 96 2.15 -4.68 12.24
C TRP A 96 1.58 -3.32 12.60
N THR A 97 0.64 -3.29 13.54
CA THR A 97 -0.02 -2.05 13.95
C THR A 97 -0.11 -1.91 15.46
N SER A 98 -0.03 -0.68 15.94
CA SER A 98 -0.35 -0.38 17.34
C SER A 98 -1.87 -0.47 17.60
N PRO A 99 -2.33 -0.72 18.85
CA PRO A 99 -3.74 -0.92 19.19
C PRO A 99 -4.66 0.25 18.86
N GLY A 100 -4.10 1.47 18.76
CA GLY A 100 -4.86 2.68 18.42
C GLY A 100 -5.29 2.76 16.96
N LEU A 101 -4.81 1.85 16.10
CA LEU A 101 -5.10 1.85 14.67
C LEU A 101 -6.11 0.74 14.33
N LYS A 102 -7.26 1.14 13.81
CA LYS A 102 -8.25 0.20 13.31
C LYS A 102 -7.90 -0.21 11.88
N VAL A 103 -7.52 -1.48 11.72
CA VAL A 103 -7.39 -2.12 10.40
C VAL A 103 -8.77 -2.50 9.91
N LEU A 104 -9.20 -1.90 8.79
CA LEU A 104 -10.54 -2.12 8.21
C LEU A 104 -10.56 -3.39 7.37
N ARG A 105 -9.53 -3.58 6.57
CA ARG A 105 -9.33 -4.74 5.70
C ARG A 105 -7.83 -4.96 5.53
N CYS A 106 -7.43 -6.21 5.31
CA CYS A 106 -6.05 -6.57 5.00
C CYS A 106 -5.99 -7.90 4.27
N GLY A 107 -4.86 -8.19 3.65
CA GLY A 107 -4.68 -9.45 2.94
C GLY A 107 -3.39 -9.52 2.12
N PHE A 108 -3.34 -10.55 1.28
CA PHE A 108 -2.21 -10.86 0.42
C PHE A 108 -2.66 -10.95 -1.03
N LEU A 109 -1.82 -10.48 -1.96
CA LEU A 109 -2.00 -10.77 -3.38
C LEU A 109 -1.25 -12.06 -3.76
N PRO A 110 -1.66 -12.75 -4.85
CA PRO A 110 -0.89 -13.84 -5.43
C PRO A 110 0.53 -13.39 -5.84
N PHE A 111 1.50 -14.32 -5.88
CA PHE A 111 2.91 -14.01 -6.20
C PHE A 111 3.12 -13.32 -7.56
N HIS A 112 2.21 -13.47 -8.51
CA HIS A 112 2.38 -13.03 -9.89
C HIS A 112 1.48 -11.85 -10.29
N ASP A 113 0.69 -11.31 -9.34
CA ASP A 113 -0.32 -10.28 -9.64
C ASP A 113 0.16 -8.84 -9.41
N VAL A 114 1.46 -8.63 -9.23
CA VAL A 114 1.98 -7.30 -8.89
C VAL A 114 2.48 -6.58 -10.14
N PHE A 115 1.59 -5.95 -10.91
CA PHE A 115 1.89 -4.90 -11.91
C PHE A 115 3.15 -5.13 -12.78
N GLY A 116 3.41 -6.37 -13.21
CA GLY A 116 4.57 -6.71 -14.05
C GLY A 116 5.91 -6.79 -13.30
N PHE A 117 5.94 -6.67 -11.98
CA PHE A 117 7.12 -6.95 -11.18
C PHE A 117 7.20 -8.43 -10.86
N GLN A 118 8.32 -9.05 -11.18
CA GLN A 118 8.61 -10.41 -10.71
C GLN A 118 9.21 -10.29 -9.30
N SER A 119 8.49 -10.80 -8.31
CA SER A 119 8.96 -10.90 -6.94
C SER A 119 8.71 -12.32 -6.42
N ASP A 120 9.62 -12.83 -5.64
CA ASP A 120 9.43 -14.06 -4.88
C ASP A 120 8.69 -13.82 -3.54
N HIS A 121 8.38 -12.56 -3.22
CA HIS A 121 7.53 -12.19 -2.10
C HIS A 121 6.13 -11.77 -2.54
N ARG A 122 5.12 -12.06 -1.73
CA ARG A 122 3.75 -11.59 -1.93
C ARG A 122 3.64 -10.13 -1.53
N LEU A 123 2.83 -9.38 -2.26
CA LEU A 123 2.41 -8.07 -1.79
C LEU A 123 1.40 -8.27 -0.65
N ILE A 124 1.65 -7.55 0.45
CA ILE A 124 0.74 -7.46 1.60
C ILE A 124 0.12 -6.07 1.60
N TRP A 125 -1.14 -5.98 1.92
CA TRP A 125 -1.84 -4.72 2.00
C TRP A 125 -2.72 -4.64 3.24
N ALA A 126 -2.94 -3.43 3.74
CA ALA A 126 -3.86 -3.14 4.82
C ALA A 126 -4.52 -1.77 4.61
N ASP A 127 -5.85 -1.73 4.74
CA ASP A 127 -6.62 -0.49 4.80
C ASP A 127 -6.75 -0.10 6.28
N ILE A 128 -6.22 1.04 6.63
CA ILE A 128 -6.26 1.56 8.01
C ILE A 128 -7.21 2.74 8.07
N CYS A 129 -8.00 2.84 9.14
CA CYS A 129 -8.92 3.94 9.36
C CYS A 129 -8.15 5.28 9.36
N ASN A 130 -8.53 6.19 8.47
CA ASN A 130 -7.88 7.48 8.33
C ASN A 130 -7.97 8.34 9.59
N GLU A 131 -9.08 8.24 10.31
CA GLU A 131 -9.32 9.00 11.53
C GLU A 131 -8.33 8.60 12.63
N ASP A 132 -8.06 7.30 12.75
CA ASP A 132 -7.09 6.77 13.70
C ASP A 132 -5.65 7.11 13.28
N LEU A 133 -5.36 7.02 11.97
CA LEU A 133 -4.02 7.26 11.44
C LEU A 133 -3.62 8.74 11.51
N LEU A 134 -4.57 9.66 11.24
CA LEU A 134 -4.31 11.09 11.07
C LEU A 134 -4.85 11.94 12.23
N SER A 135 -5.32 11.31 13.33
CA SER A 135 -5.78 11.99 14.56
C SER A 135 -6.82 13.06 14.30
N HIS A 136 -7.89 12.77 13.55
CA HIS A 136 -9.00 13.67 13.22
C HIS A 136 -8.58 15.04 12.62
N ARG A 137 -7.35 15.20 12.19
CA ARG A 137 -6.93 16.41 11.48
C ARG A 137 -7.61 16.42 10.11
N PRO A 138 -8.26 17.54 9.72
CA PRO A 138 -8.81 17.66 8.38
C PRO A 138 -7.67 17.39 7.39
N GLN A 139 -7.86 16.39 6.52
CA GLN A 139 -6.89 16.04 5.52
C GLN A 139 -6.63 17.26 4.64
N HIS A 140 -5.47 17.88 4.79
CA HIS A 140 -4.94 18.64 3.68
C HIS A 140 -4.63 17.63 2.59
N VAL A 141 -5.59 17.45 1.69
CA VAL A 141 -5.35 16.72 0.45
C VAL A 141 -4.22 17.47 -0.25
N TYR A 142 -3.00 17.00 -0.05
CA TYR A 142 -1.87 17.40 -0.88
C TYR A 142 -2.20 16.86 -2.27
N ARG A 143 -2.92 17.67 -3.04
CA ARG A 143 -2.93 17.44 -4.48
C ARG A 143 -1.47 17.55 -4.88
N ALA A 144 -0.87 16.43 -5.25
CA ALA A 144 0.45 16.45 -5.85
C ALA A 144 0.44 17.61 -6.87
N PRO A 145 1.43 18.54 -6.80
CA PRO A 145 1.45 19.65 -7.74
C PRO A 145 1.29 19.00 -9.11
N ARG A 146 0.19 19.36 -9.80
CA ARG A 146 -0.03 18.84 -11.15
C ARG A 146 1.25 19.16 -11.89
N SER A 147 2.04 18.14 -12.20
CA SER A 147 3.20 18.33 -13.06
C SER A 147 2.63 18.96 -14.33
N LYS A 148 2.81 20.27 -14.48
CA LYS A 148 2.42 20.92 -15.72
C LYS A 148 3.21 20.20 -16.79
N ALA A 149 2.51 19.42 -17.61
CA ALA A 149 3.14 18.85 -18.78
C ALA A 149 3.89 20.02 -19.43
N ARG A 150 5.18 19.88 -19.69
CA ARG A 150 5.96 20.91 -20.37
C ARG A 150 5.42 21.00 -21.80
N SER A 151 4.30 21.71 -21.95
CA SER A 151 3.58 21.89 -23.22
C SER A 151 4.45 22.55 -24.29
N ASN A 152 5.57 23.14 -23.88
CA ASN A 152 6.54 23.80 -24.76
C ASN A 152 7.57 22.82 -25.36
N ASP A 153 7.61 21.54 -24.90
CA ASP A 153 8.46 20.53 -25.52
C ASP A 153 7.64 19.76 -26.58
N PRO A 154 7.91 19.98 -27.88
CA PRO A 154 7.16 19.34 -28.96
C PRO A 154 7.21 17.81 -28.91
N CYS A 155 8.37 17.25 -28.52
CA CYS A 155 8.57 15.81 -28.44
C CYS A 155 7.76 15.14 -27.33
N LEU A 156 7.70 15.79 -26.15
CA LEU A 156 6.87 15.30 -25.04
C LEU A 156 5.38 15.43 -25.35
N ARG A 157 4.99 16.52 -26.02
CA ARG A 157 3.60 16.74 -26.45
C ARG A 157 3.18 15.67 -27.45
N GLU A 158 3.99 15.39 -28.43
CA GLU A 158 3.69 14.38 -29.45
C GLU A 158 3.59 12.96 -28.87
N LYS A 159 4.52 12.58 -28.00
CA LYS A 159 4.44 11.31 -27.25
C LYS A 159 3.19 11.22 -26.39
N PHE A 160 2.80 12.30 -25.74
CA PHE A 160 1.56 12.34 -24.94
C PHE A 160 0.33 12.15 -25.82
N ILE A 161 0.23 12.91 -26.94
CA ILE A 161 -0.87 12.78 -27.89
C ILE A 161 -0.94 11.36 -28.44
N GLN A 162 0.20 10.78 -28.83
CA GLN A 162 0.25 9.43 -29.35
C GLN A 162 -0.27 8.41 -28.33
N ARG A 163 0.13 8.48 -27.07
CA ARG A 163 -0.37 7.61 -26.00
C ARG A 163 -1.85 7.79 -25.75
N CYS A 164 -2.36 9.02 -25.81
CA CYS A 164 -3.79 9.28 -25.69
C CYS A 164 -4.56 8.64 -26.84
N LEU A 165 -4.09 8.77 -28.07
CA LEU A 165 -4.70 8.16 -29.24
C LEU A 165 -4.67 6.65 -29.19
N GLU A 166 -3.56 6.06 -28.75
CA GLU A 166 -3.43 4.61 -28.57
C GLU A 166 -4.41 4.08 -27.53
N LYS A 167 -4.47 4.72 -26.36
CA LYS A 167 -5.36 4.31 -25.27
C LYS A 167 -6.83 4.57 -25.63
N TYR A 168 -7.17 5.81 -25.94
CA TYR A 168 -8.56 6.23 -26.10
C TYR A 168 -9.15 5.86 -27.47
N GLY A 169 -8.31 5.70 -28.49
CA GLY A 169 -8.76 5.20 -29.80
C GLY A 169 -9.10 3.72 -29.79
N ALA A 170 -8.34 2.91 -29.05
CA ALA A 170 -8.60 1.48 -28.92
C ALA A 170 -9.89 1.16 -28.12
N GLU A 171 -10.27 2.05 -27.19
CA GLU A 171 -11.47 1.88 -26.34
C GLU A 171 -12.68 2.67 -26.84
N ASP A 172 -12.60 3.24 -28.04
CA ASP A 172 -13.65 4.05 -28.68
C ASP A 172 -14.12 5.27 -27.83
N VAL A 173 -13.26 5.71 -26.91
CA VAL A 173 -13.53 6.79 -25.93
C VAL A 173 -13.85 8.10 -26.63
N ILE A 174 -13.27 8.37 -27.81
CA ILE A 174 -13.50 9.60 -28.57
C ILE A 174 -14.94 9.63 -29.08
N ASN A 175 -15.43 8.51 -29.58
CA ASN A 175 -16.80 8.37 -30.09
C ASN A 175 -17.82 8.50 -28.95
N ASP A 176 -17.55 7.86 -27.80
CA ASP A 176 -18.36 7.99 -26.60
C ASP A 176 -18.44 9.44 -26.11
N PHE A 177 -17.32 10.15 -26.13
CA PHE A 177 -17.29 11.57 -25.76
C PHE A 177 -18.09 12.44 -26.71
N GLN A 178 -18.02 12.19 -28.02
CA GLN A 178 -18.82 12.91 -29.01
C GLN A 178 -20.31 12.64 -28.82
N THR A 179 -20.67 11.38 -28.57
CA THR A 179 -22.04 10.96 -28.29
C THR A 179 -22.57 11.62 -27.01
N LEU A 180 -21.80 11.61 -25.92
CA LEU A 180 -22.15 12.28 -24.67
C LEU A 180 -22.32 13.79 -24.87
N SER A 181 -21.44 14.42 -25.62
CA SER A 181 -21.51 15.86 -25.93
C SER A 181 -22.80 16.21 -26.70
N SER A 182 -23.19 15.38 -27.68
CA SER A 182 -24.43 15.60 -28.43
C SER A 182 -25.69 15.44 -27.57
N PHE A 183 -25.69 14.49 -26.64
CA PHE A 183 -26.80 14.32 -25.69
C PHE A 183 -26.90 15.46 -24.68
N CYS A 184 -25.76 15.96 -24.20
CA CYS A 184 -25.73 17.14 -23.33
C CYS A 184 -26.30 18.39 -24.05
N GLN A 185 -26.01 18.54 -25.33
CA GLN A 185 -26.57 19.63 -26.13
C GLN A 185 -28.09 19.49 -26.29
N ALA A 186 -28.57 18.28 -26.64
CA ALA A 186 -30.00 18.01 -26.78
C ALA A 186 -30.77 18.23 -25.47
N ALA A 187 -30.18 17.85 -24.33
CA ALA A 187 -30.77 18.09 -23.01
C ALA A 187 -30.84 19.57 -22.63
N GLN A 188 -29.89 20.42 -23.08
CA GLN A 188 -29.97 21.86 -22.94
C GLN A 188 -31.09 22.47 -23.77
N ASP A 189 -31.43 21.84 -24.90
CA ASP A 189 -32.53 22.26 -25.77
C ASP A 189 -33.92 21.79 -25.26
N GLY A 190 -34.01 21.16 -24.09
CA GLY A 190 -35.26 20.86 -23.37
C GLY A 190 -35.79 19.45 -23.48
N ASP A 191 -34.99 18.48 -23.91
CA ASP A 191 -35.37 17.07 -23.94
C ASP A 191 -35.06 16.35 -22.62
N ASP A 192 -36.07 16.25 -21.73
CA ASP A 192 -35.92 15.65 -20.40
C ASP A 192 -35.66 14.12 -20.43
N ASN A 193 -35.95 13.42 -21.55
CA ASN A 193 -35.69 11.98 -21.67
C ASN A 193 -34.19 11.64 -21.83
N MET A 194 -33.37 12.66 -22.07
CA MET A 194 -31.92 12.48 -22.27
C MET A 194 -31.13 12.38 -20.94
N ARG A 195 -31.71 12.74 -19.81
CA ARG A 195 -30.98 12.79 -18.52
C ARG A 195 -30.49 11.41 -18.08
N ASP A 196 -31.34 10.39 -18.17
CA ASP A 196 -30.97 9.02 -17.78
C ASP A 196 -29.94 8.43 -18.74
N GLN A 197 -30.04 8.75 -20.04
CA GLN A 197 -29.07 8.32 -21.04
C GLN A 197 -27.71 9.02 -20.85
N ILE A 198 -27.69 10.30 -20.47
CA ILE A 198 -26.47 11.04 -20.13
C ILE A 198 -25.78 10.42 -18.92
N SER A 199 -26.53 10.08 -17.86
CA SER A 199 -25.97 9.43 -16.67
C SER A 199 -25.33 8.09 -16.99
N PHE A 200 -26.03 7.25 -17.76
CA PHE A 200 -25.51 5.94 -18.17
C PHE A 200 -24.23 6.05 -19.03
N LEU A 201 -24.22 6.97 -20.01
CA LEU A 201 -23.04 7.18 -20.85
C LEU A 201 -21.88 7.81 -20.09
N HIS A 202 -22.15 8.70 -19.14
CA HIS A 202 -21.13 9.29 -18.29
C HIS A 202 -20.46 8.23 -17.43
N ASP A 203 -21.21 7.31 -16.83
CA ASP A 203 -20.68 6.25 -16.00
C ASP A 203 -19.86 5.25 -16.85
N SER A 204 -20.34 4.90 -18.03
CA SER A 204 -19.60 4.08 -18.99
C SER A 204 -18.30 4.74 -19.43
N PHE A 205 -18.34 6.02 -19.75
CA PHE A 205 -17.17 6.82 -20.13
C PHE A 205 -16.14 6.91 -18.98
N SER A 206 -16.60 7.17 -17.76
CA SER A 206 -15.75 7.26 -16.58
C SER A 206 -15.00 5.95 -16.32
N THR A 207 -15.70 4.81 -16.45
CA THR A 207 -15.10 3.48 -16.27
C THR A 207 -14.01 3.16 -17.31
N LYS A 208 -14.12 3.70 -18.53
CA LYS A 208 -13.10 3.50 -19.58
C LYS A 208 -11.87 4.36 -19.41
N ILE A 209 -11.96 5.47 -18.65
CA ILE A 209 -10.86 6.41 -18.43
C ILE A 209 -10.03 6.04 -17.20
N GLU A 210 -10.60 5.39 -16.21
CA GLU A 210 -9.92 4.85 -15.04
C GLU A 210 -9.00 3.67 -15.41
#